data_f3620255c44cae3a5de6f64124450082
#
_entry.id   f3620255c44cae3a5de6f64124450082
#
_cell.length_a   1.000
_cell.length_b   1.000
_cell.length_c   1.000
_cell.angle_alpha   90.00
_cell.angle_beta   90.00
_cell.angle_gamma   90.00
#
_symmetry.space_group_name_H-M   'P 1'
#
loop_
_entity.id
_entity.type
_entity.pdbx_description
1 polymer ?
#
loop_
_entity_poly.entity_id
_entity_poly.type
_entity_poly.pdbx_seq_one_letter_code
_entity_poly.pdbx_strand_id
1 'polypeptide(L)'
;VQVDSAVSDIVELEQSLVQIPSVNSGFMPTGDETPVCKFVQDWLAEDGVNSEIIESVPNRGNIVAQLESRSGSPGLMFVSHTDVVPVEDQSKWSYEPFAGTIANGRVYGRGASDCKALLAAQMMAVRILKRNDIKLDQGLLLVSFADEEHGGRYGAGWMAEHYPEKITAPYAINEGGGQPADAAGNLAYVVNLGEKGRLQVEV
;
A
#
# COMPACT_ATOMS: atom_id res chain seq x y z
N VAL A 1 -5.81 15.23 -18.69
CA VAL A 1 -5.39 14.13 -17.81
C VAL A 1 -6.36 14.06 -16.64
N GLN A 2 -6.89 12.86 -16.34
CA GLN A 2 -7.96 12.65 -15.37
C GLN A 2 -7.54 12.75 -13.89
N VAL A 3 -6.37 13.26 -13.58
CA VAL A 3 -5.85 13.31 -12.20
C VAL A 3 -6.71 14.21 -11.32
N ASP A 4 -7.07 15.40 -11.81
CA ASP A 4 -7.87 16.35 -11.03
C ASP A 4 -9.31 15.87 -10.79
N SER A 5 -9.86 15.05 -11.70
CA SER A 5 -11.18 14.45 -11.54
C SER A 5 -11.21 13.19 -10.68
N ALA A 6 -10.05 12.62 -10.36
CA ALA A 6 -9.94 11.42 -9.54
C ALA A 6 -9.89 11.69 -8.03
N VAL A 7 -9.96 12.96 -7.60
CA VAL A 7 -9.83 13.31 -6.17
C VAL A 7 -10.96 12.71 -5.33
N SER A 8 -12.20 12.76 -5.81
CA SER A 8 -13.33 12.13 -5.10
C SER A 8 -13.17 10.62 -5.05
N ASP A 9 -12.81 10.01 -6.17
CA ASP A 9 -12.68 8.57 -6.30
C ASP A 9 -11.57 8.01 -5.40
N ILE A 10 -10.45 8.72 -5.28
CA ILE A 10 -9.33 8.29 -4.42
C ILE A 10 -9.69 8.40 -2.94
N VAL A 11 -10.47 9.42 -2.55
CA VAL A 11 -10.95 9.59 -1.17
C VAL A 11 -11.94 8.48 -0.81
N GLU A 12 -12.86 8.12 -1.70
CA GLU A 12 -13.79 7.01 -1.50
C GLU A 12 -13.07 5.66 -1.45
N LEU A 13 -12.03 5.49 -2.29
CA LEU A 13 -11.19 4.30 -2.29
C LEU A 13 -10.43 4.16 -0.96
N GLU A 14 -9.79 5.22 -0.49
CA GLU A 14 -9.09 5.23 0.80
C GLU A 14 -10.05 4.94 1.96
N GLN A 15 -11.23 5.58 1.96
CA GLN A 15 -12.27 5.30 2.95
C GLN A 15 -12.64 3.82 2.98
N SER A 16 -12.86 3.22 1.81
CA SER A 16 -13.21 1.80 1.69
C SER A 16 -12.09 0.89 2.21
N LEU A 17 -10.84 1.21 1.92
CA LEU A 17 -9.68 0.48 2.43
C LEU A 17 -9.58 0.57 3.97
N VAL A 18 -9.80 1.77 4.54
CA VAL A 18 -9.77 1.97 6.00
C VAL A 18 -10.87 1.18 6.70
N GLN A 19 -12.04 1.04 6.07
CA GLN A 19 -13.18 0.28 6.60
C GLN A 19 -12.97 -1.24 6.65
N ILE A 20 -11.89 -1.76 6.05
CA ILE A 20 -11.51 -3.16 6.17
C ILE A 20 -10.43 -3.27 7.25
N PRO A 21 -10.72 -3.71 8.46
CA PRO A 21 -9.71 -3.91 9.49
C PRO A 21 -8.71 -4.99 9.06
N SER A 22 -7.43 -4.70 9.20
CA SER A 22 -6.33 -5.62 8.90
C SER A 22 -5.29 -5.52 10.00
N VAL A 23 -5.77 -5.67 11.24
CA VAL A 23 -4.96 -5.43 12.44
C VAL A 23 -3.93 -6.54 12.60
N ASN A 24 -2.67 -6.13 12.68
CA ASN A 24 -1.53 -6.98 13.00
C ASN A 24 -0.95 -6.58 14.36
N SER A 25 -1.05 -7.43 15.36
CA SER A 25 -0.48 -7.19 16.69
C SER A 25 0.93 -7.76 16.86
N GLY A 26 1.47 -8.40 15.83
CA GLY A 26 2.76 -9.09 15.88
C GLY A 26 2.71 -10.48 16.49
N PHE A 27 1.57 -10.89 17.03
CA PHE A 27 1.40 -12.22 17.65
C PHE A 27 0.45 -13.07 16.83
N MET A 28 0.89 -14.26 16.42
CA MET A 28 0.01 -15.20 15.73
C MET A 28 -1.14 -15.65 16.66
N PRO A 29 -2.37 -15.81 16.16
CA PRO A 29 -2.80 -15.80 14.75
C PRO A 29 -3.25 -14.41 14.23
N THR A 30 -2.76 -13.31 14.77
CA THR A 30 -3.15 -11.98 14.35
C THR A 30 -2.56 -11.61 12.99
N GLY A 31 -3.25 -10.67 12.33
CA GLY A 31 -3.02 -10.30 10.94
C GLY A 31 -4.06 -10.96 10.05
N ASP A 32 -4.83 -10.16 9.36
CA ASP A 32 -5.86 -10.58 8.41
C ASP A 32 -5.86 -9.61 7.22
N GLU A 33 -4.82 -9.73 6.41
CA GLU A 33 -4.60 -8.86 5.25
C GLU A 33 -5.35 -9.34 4.01
N THR A 34 -5.71 -10.63 3.96
CA THR A 34 -6.39 -11.22 2.80
C THR A 34 -7.69 -10.49 2.41
N PRO A 35 -8.55 -10.01 3.32
CA PRO A 35 -9.72 -9.22 2.95
C PRO A 35 -9.37 -7.92 2.22
N VAL A 36 -8.32 -7.22 2.63
CA VAL A 36 -7.84 -6.02 1.92
C VAL A 36 -7.33 -6.41 0.54
N CYS A 37 -6.54 -7.48 0.43
CA CYS A 37 -6.04 -7.99 -0.85
C CYS A 37 -7.19 -8.35 -1.81
N LYS A 38 -8.27 -8.97 -1.31
CA LYS A 38 -9.46 -9.27 -2.12
C LYS A 38 -10.15 -8.00 -2.63
N PHE A 39 -10.31 -7.01 -1.75
CA PHE A 39 -10.87 -5.73 -2.16
C PHE A 39 -10.03 -5.08 -3.26
N VAL A 40 -8.69 -5.05 -3.11
CA VAL A 40 -7.78 -4.53 -4.13
C VAL A 40 -7.89 -5.30 -5.44
N GLN A 41 -7.95 -6.63 -5.37
CA GLN A 41 -8.11 -7.50 -6.54
C GLN A 41 -9.40 -7.20 -7.30
N ASP A 42 -10.53 -7.16 -6.58
CA ASP A 42 -11.85 -6.90 -7.17
C ASP A 42 -11.91 -5.51 -7.81
N TRP A 43 -11.37 -4.51 -7.12
CA TRP A 43 -11.34 -3.13 -7.62
C TRP A 43 -10.48 -2.98 -8.88
N LEU A 44 -9.33 -3.64 -8.96
CA LEU A 44 -8.46 -3.64 -10.14
C LEU A 44 -9.07 -4.42 -11.30
N ALA A 45 -9.81 -5.49 -11.00
CA ALA A 45 -10.48 -6.32 -11.99
C ALA A 45 -11.59 -5.56 -12.76
N GLU A 46 -12.21 -4.53 -12.15
CA GLU A 46 -13.19 -3.66 -12.85
C GLU A 46 -12.62 -3.03 -14.13
N ASP A 47 -11.33 -2.76 -14.15
CA ASP A 47 -10.61 -2.20 -15.29
C ASP A 47 -9.80 -3.24 -16.08
N GLY A 48 -10.01 -4.53 -15.79
CA GLY A 48 -9.30 -5.62 -16.46
C GLY A 48 -7.79 -5.63 -16.14
N VAL A 49 -7.40 -5.23 -14.93
CA VAL A 49 -6.05 -5.40 -14.41
C VAL A 49 -5.99 -6.71 -13.64
N ASN A 50 -5.17 -7.63 -14.11
CA ASN A 50 -4.97 -8.91 -13.44
C ASN A 50 -4.10 -8.74 -12.20
N SER A 51 -4.50 -9.45 -11.14
CA SER A 51 -3.74 -9.50 -9.89
C SER A 51 -3.79 -10.89 -9.28
N GLU A 52 -2.84 -11.19 -8.43
CA GLU A 52 -2.71 -12.47 -7.73
C GLU A 52 -2.55 -12.21 -6.23
N ILE A 53 -3.29 -12.96 -5.43
CA ILE A 53 -3.15 -12.97 -3.97
C ILE A 53 -2.31 -14.20 -3.60
N ILE A 54 -1.24 -13.96 -2.86
CA ILE A 54 -0.31 -15.00 -2.42
C ILE A 54 -0.25 -14.97 -0.90
N GLU A 55 -0.81 -15.99 -0.26
CA GLU A 55 -0.79 -16.11 1.19
C GLU A 55 0.46 -16.85 1.66
N SER A 56 1.22 -16.23 2.55
CA SER A 56 2.35 -16.90 3.21
C SER A 56 1.88 -17.95 4.22
N VAL A 57 0.83 -17.63 4.94
CA VAL A 57 0.02 -18.52 5.78
C VAL A 57 -1.43 -18.05 5.67
N PRO A 58 -2.43 -18.83 6.10
CA PRO A 58 -3.84 -18.44 5.99
C PRO A 58 -4.10 -17.02 6.54
N ASN A 59 -4.83 -16.21 5.77
CA ASN A 59 -5.20 -14.82 6.04
C ASN A 59 -4.05 -13.79 5.99
N ARG A 60 -2.81 -14.19 5.71
CA ARG A 60 -1.66 -13.28 5.53
C ARG A 60 -1.38 -13.08 4.04
N GLY A 61 -2.33 -12.44 3.36
CA GLY A 61 -2.30 -12.21 1.93
C GLY A 61 -1.35 -11.08 1.51
N ASN A 62 -0.55 -11.37 0.49
CA ASN A 62 0.21 -10.37 -0.28
C ASN A 62 -0.46 -10.27 -1.65
N ILE A 63 -0.57 -9.08 -2.22
CA ILE A 63 -1.16 -8.90 -3.54
C ILE A 63 -0.13 -8.36 -4.53
N VAL A 64 -0.11 -8.94 -5.72
CA VAL A 64 0.73 -8.51 -6.85
C VAL A 64 -0.17 -8.26 -8.05
N ALA A 65 -0.08 -7.07 -8.62
CA ALA A 65 -0.72 -6.72 -9.90
C ALA A 65 0.30 -6.17 -10.87
N GLN A 66 0.07 -6.33 -12.16
CA GLN A 66 0.98 -5.86 -13.19
C GLN A 66 0.22 -5.19 -14.33
N LEU A 67 0.69 -4.00 -14.71
CA LEU A 67 0.44 -3.43 -16.03
C LEU A 67 1.54 -3.87 -16.98
N GLU A 68 1.13 -4.58 -18.01
CA GLU A 68 2.04 -5.06 -19.06
C GLU A 68 2.64 -3.92 -19.88
N SER A 69 3.72 -4.22 -20.57
CA SER A 69 4.48 -3.26 -21.36
C SER A 69 4.98 -3.87 -22.67
N ARG A 70 5.55 -3.03 -23.51
CA ARG A 70 6.18 -3.46 -24.78
C ARG A 70 7.39 -4.34 -24.54
N SER A 71 8.17 -4.11 -23.49
CA SER A 71 9.36 -4.91 -23.17
C SER A 71 9.03 -6.26 -22.54
N GLY A 72 7.81 -6.43 -22.01
CA GLY A 72 7.42 -7.60 -21.24
C GLY A 72 8.06 -7.69 -19.85
N SER A 73 8.81 -6.66 -19.42
CA SER A 73 9.52 -6.64 -18.14
C SER A 73 9.10 -5.45 -17.28
N PRO A 74 8.99 -5.59 -15.96
CA PRO A 74 8.74 -4.48 -15.06
C PRO A 74 9.89 -3.47 -15.06
N GLY A 75 9.57 -2.18 -15.04
CA GLY A 75 10.53 -1.10 -14.89
C GLY A 75 10.42 -0.37 -13.56
N LEU A 76 9.22 -0.38 -12.99
CA LEU A 76 8.90 0.28 -11.73
C LEU A 76 7.98 -0.61 -10.90
N MET A 77 8.18 -0.61 -9.60
CA MET A 77 7.32 -1.25 -8.63
C MET A 77 6.77 -0.21 -7.64
N PHE A 78 5.46 -0.16 -7.50
CA PHE A 78 4.79 0.48 -6.38
C PHE A 78 4.72 -0.50 -5.23
N VAL A 79 5.14 -0.07 -4.05
CA VAL A 79 5.17 -0.88 -2.84
C VAL A 79 4.36 -0.19 -1.75
N SER A 80 3.54 -0.96 -1.07
CA SER A 80 2.78 -0.56 0.12
C SER A 80 2.55 -1.77 1.01
N HIS A 81 1.88 -1.57 2.14
CA HIS A 81 1.44 -2.67 2.99
C HIS A 81 -0.06 -2.59 3.28
N THR A 82 -0.63 -3.70 3.71
CA THR A 82 -2.07 -3.83 3.96
C THR A 82 -2.41 -3.97 5.44
N ASP A 83 -1.45 -4.33 6.28
CA ASP A 83 -1.65 -4.43 7.72
C ASP A 83 -1.62 -3.07 8.40
N VAL A 84 -2.16 -3.02 9.59
CA VAL A 84 -2.19 -1.84 10.46
C VAL A 84 -1.95 -2.26 11.91
N VAL A 85 -1.33 -1.37 12.69
CA VAL A 85 -1.15 -1.59 14.14
C VAL A 85 -2.49 -1.57 14.89
N PRO A 86 -2.57 -2.19 16.07
CA PRO A 86 -3.77 -2.20 16.90
C PRO A 86 -4.27 -0.80 17.29
N VAL A 87 -5.56 -0.73 17.58
CA VAL A 87 -6.17 0.40 18.27
C VAL A 87 -6.06 0.14 19.77
N GLU A 88 -5.08 0.78 20.43
CA GLU A 88 -4.80 0.53 21.84
C GLU A 88 -5.93 1.04 22.75
N ASP A 89 -6.33 2.30 22.58
CA ASP A 89 -7.34 2.97 23.40
C ASP A 89 -8.32 3.74 22.51
N GLN A 90 -9.44 3.13 22.21
CA GLN A 90 -10.48 3.69 21.35
C GLN A 90 -11.06 5.00 21.91
N SER A 91 -11.03 5.21 23.22
CA SER A 91 -11.56 6.43 23.83
C SER A 91 -10.76 7.70 23.49
N LYS A 92 -9.53 7.54 23.00
CA LYS A 92 -8.67 8.64 22.55
C LYS A 92 -8.90 9.05 21.09
N TRP A 93 -9.74 8.32 20.37
CA TRP A 93 -10.04 8.64 18.98
C TRP A 93 -11.22 9.58 18.86
N SER A 94 -11.08 10.60 18.02
CA SER A 94 -12.17 11.56 17.74
C SER A 94 -13.28 10.96 16.88
N TYR A 95 -12.98 9.89 16.14
CA TYR A 95 -13.89 9.14 15.29
C TYR A 95 -13.62 7.64 15.45
N GLU A 96 -14.60 6.82 15.12
CA GLU A 96 -14.45 5.36 15.14
C GLU A 96 -13.25 4.94 14.24
N PRO A 97 -12.26 4.18 14.76
CA PRO A 97 -11.01 3.90 14.07
C PRO A 97 -11.12 3.27 12.69
N PHE A 98 -12.16 2.50 12.44
CA PHE A 98 -12.35 1.82 11.15
C PHE A 98 -13.57 2.35 10.37
N ALA A 99 -14.10 3.52 10.72
CA ALA A 99 -15.19 4.11 9.95
C ALA A 99 -14.74 4.81 8.66
N GLY A 100 -13.46 5.17 8.55
CA GLY A 100 -12.98 5.98 7.44
C GLY A 100 -13.70 7.33 7.36
N THR A 101 -13.91 7.99 8.49
CA THR A 101 -14.71 9.21 8.57
C THR A 101 -14.06 10.34 7.77
N ILE A 102 -14.82 10.93 6.85
CA ILE A 102 -14.39 12.12 6.10
C ILE A 102 -14.87 13.35 6.84
N ALA A 103 -13.95 14.14 7.36
CA ALA A 103 -14.23 15.39 8.05
C ALA A 103 -13.07 16.38 7.87
N ASN A 104 -13.38 17.69 7.83
CA ASN A 104 -12.38 18.75 7.74
C ASN A 104 -11.34 18.56 6.61
N GLY A 105 -11.74 18.00 5.48
CA GLY A 105 -10.88 17.72 4.33
C GLY A 105 -9.87 16.59 4.54
N ARG A 106 -10.13 15.66 5.46
CA ARG A 106 -9.27 14.53 5.79
C ARG A 106 -10.08 13.25 5.95
N VAL A 107 -9.44 12.12 5.68
CA VAL A 107 -9.93 10.79 6.05
C VAL A 107 -9.34 10.42 7.41
N TYR A 108 -10.21 10.10 8.36
CA TYR A 108 -9.82 9.68 9.70
C TYR A 108 -10.02 8.19 9.86
N GLY A 109 -8.97 7.51 10.31
CA GLY A 109 -9.05 6.09 10.63
C GLY A 109 -7.68 5.46 10.85
N ARG A 110 -7.66 4.28 11.46
CA ARG A 110 -6.45 3.47 11.60
C ARG A 110 -6.02 2.98 10.22
N GLY A 111 -4.74 3.23 9.86
CA GLY A 111 -4.20 2.92 8.55
C GLY A 111 -4.48 3.98 7.47
N ALA A 112 -5.23 5.05 7.74
CA ALA A 112 -5.48 6.09 6.75
C ALA A 112 -4.18 6.73 6.24
N SER A 113 -3.25 7.07 7.12
CA SER A 113 -1.94 7.63 6.75
C SER A 113 -0.90 6.54 6.48
N ASP A 114 -0.92 5.48 7.25
CA ASP A 114 0.08 4.42 7.27
C ASP A 114 -0.60 3.05 7.04
N CYS A 115 -0.65 2.49 5.78
CA CYS A 115 -0.27 3.26 4.58
C CYS A 115 -1.36 3.15 3.48
N LYS A 116 -2.67 3.01 3.88
CA LYS A 116 -3.79 2.79 2.94
C LYS A 116 -4.01 3.97 1.98
N ALA A 117 -3.66 5.22 2.38
CA ALA A 117 -3.66 6.35 1.45
C ALA A 117 -2.64 6.16 0.31
N LEU A 118 -1.44 5.64 0.64
CA LEU A 118 -0.44 5.33 -0.38
C LEU A 118 -0.94 4.22 -1.31
N LEU A 119 -1.50 3.14 -0.76
CA LEU A 119 -2.10 2.07 -1.55
C LEU A 119 -3.21 2.60 -2.47
N ALA A 120 -4.12 3.44 -1.96
CA ALA A 120 -5.17 4.07 -2.75
C ALA A 120 -4.61 4.91 -3.90
N ALA A 121 -3.56 5.70 -3.64
CA ALA A 121 -2.89 6.51 -4.65
C ALA A 121 -2.25 5.65 -5.74
N GLN A 122 -1.58 4.57 -5.36
CA GLN A 122 -0.95 3.61 -6.27
C GLN A 122 -2.00 2.87 -7.12
N MET A 123 -3.08 2.40 -6.51
CA MET A 123 -4.21 1.79 -7.22
C MET A 123 -4.83 2.74 -8.23
N MET A 124 -5.08 3.99 -7.84
CA MET A 124 -5.65 5.00 -8.72
C MET A 124 -4.72 5.31 -9.90
N ALA A 125 -3.41 5.39 -9.67
CA ALA A 125 -2.43 5.57 -10.75
C ALA A 125 -2.49 4.43 -11.77
N VAL A 126 -2.57 3.18 -11.31
CA VAL A 126 -2.73 1.99 -12.16
C VAL A 126 -4.04 2.09 -12.98
N ARG A 127 -5.17 2.43 -12.34
CA ARG A 127 -6.47 2.62 -13.01
C ARG A 127 -6.42 3.70 -14.08
N ILE A 128 -5.82 4.85 -13.77
CA ILE A 128 -5.71 5.97 -14.73
C ILE A 128 -4.88 5.55 -15.95
N LEU A 129 -3.75 4.89 -15.75
CA LEU A 129 -2.91 4.39 -16.84
C LEU A 129 -3.68 3.39 -17.72
N LYS A 130 -4.39 2.46 -17.09
CA LYS A 130 -5.18 1.44 -17.78
C LYS A 130 -6.32 2.03 -18.59
N ARG A 131 -7.15 2.90 -17.99
CA ARG A 131 -8.32 3.51 -18.64
C ARG A 131 -7.95 4.43 -19.79
N ASN A 132 -6.77 5.05 -19.75
CA ASN A 132 -6.28 5.89 -20.84
C ASN A 132 -5.47 5.10 -21.89
N ASP A 133 -5.43 3.78 -21.80
CA ASP A 133 -4.70 2.89 -22.72
C ASP A 133 -3.23 3.33 -22.90
N ILE A 134 -2.59 3.79 -21.82
CA ILE A 134 -1.19 4.24 -21.88
C ILE A 134 -0.29 3.03 -22.15
N LYS A 135 0.41 3.09 -23.26
CA LYS A 135 1.35 2.03 -23.63
C LYS A 135 2.69 2.26 -22.96
N LEU A 136 2.95 1.49 -21.94
CA LEU A 136 4.21 1.53 -21.20
C LEU A 136 5.34 0.88 -21.99
N ASP A 137 6.53 1.45 -21.96
CA ASP A 137 7.72 0.81 -22.52
C ASP A 137 8.24 -0.28 -21.58
N GLN A 138 8.23 -0.03 -20.29
CA GLN A 138 8.49 -1.00 -19.22
C GLN A 138 7.26 -1.12 -18.31
N GLY A 139 7.02 -2.32 -17.79
CA GLY A 139 5.83 -2.62 -16.98
C GLY A 139 5.84 -1.93 -15.61
N LEU A 140 4.66 -1.84 -15.04
CA LEU A 140 4.45 -1.34 -13.68
C LEU A 140 3.93 -2.49 -12.83
N LEU A 141 4.63 -2.81 -11.75
CA LEU A 141 4.15 -3.66 -10.68
C LEU A 141 3.45 -2.81 -9.61
N LEU A 142 2.35 -3.32 -9.07
CA LEU A 142 1.77 -2.85 -7.82
C LEU A 142 1.82 -4.03 -6.86
N VAL A 143 2.50 -3.85 -5.74
CA VAL A 143 2.65 -4.88 -4.72
C VAL A 143 2.27 -4.29 -3.38
N SER A 144 1.40 -4.98 -2.65
CA SER A 144 1.10 -4.61 -1.27
C SER A 144 1.29 -5.83 -0.36
N PHE A 145 2.13 -5.66 0.63
CA PHE A 145 2.59 -6.74 1.49
C PHE A 145 1.79 -6.83 2.78
N ALA A 146 1.75 -8.02 3.36
CA ALA A 146 1.37 -8.26 4.73
C ALA A 146 2.53 -7.97 5.68
N ASP A 147 2.22 -7.80 6.98
CA ASP A 147 3.18 -7.87 8.08
C ASP A 147 4.30 -6.81 8.09
N GLU A 148 4.11 -5.69 7.42
CA GLU A 148 5.12 -4.62 7.39
C GLU A 148 5.38 -4.07 8.80
N GLU A 149 4.32 -3.80 9.55
CA GLU A 149 4.33 -3.22 10.89
C GLU A 149 5.09 -4.07 11.93
N HIS A 150 5.33 -5.36 11.62
CA HIS A 150 6.07 -6.29 12.48
C HIS A 150 7.25 -6.98 11.78
N GLY A 151 7.79 -6.32 10.73
CA GLY A 151 9.05 -6.67 10.10
C GLY A 151 8.96 -7.58 8.87
N GLY A 152 7.77 -7.74 8.30
CA GLY A 152 7.59 -8.32 6.97
C GLY A 152 7.89 -9.81 6.83
N ARG A 153 7.89 -10.55 7.94
CA ARG A 153 8.20 -11.99 7.93
C ARG A 153 7.19 -12.82 7.15
N TYR A 154 5.93 -12.38 7.11
CA TYR A 154 4.85 -12.98 6.35
C TYR A 154 4.54 -12.21 5.05
N GLY A 155 5.21 -11.11 4.83
CA GLY A 155 5.08 -10.19 3.72
C GLY A 155 6.31 -10.14 2.84
N ALA A 156 6.95 -8.97 2.76
CA ALA A 156 8.05 -8.71 1.84
C ALA A 156 9.22 -9.69 1.99
N GLY A 157 9.60 -10.05 3.21
CA GLY A 157 10.68 -11.01 3.45
C GLY A 157 10.34 -12.39 2.89
N TRP A 158 9.14 -12.89 3.17
CA TRP A 158 8.70 -14.19 2.67
C TRP A 158 8.56 -14.20 1.15
N MET A 159 7.99 -13.13 0.56
CA MET A 159 7.86 -12.99 -0.90
C MET A 159 9.23 -12.95 -1.60
N ALA A 160 10.21 -12.25 -1.02
CA ALA A 160 11.56 -12.19 -1.56
C ALA A 160 12.29 -13.55 -1.54
N GLU A 161 11.95 -14.39 -0.57
CA GLU A 161 12.53 -15.73 -0.43
C GLU A 161 11.86 -16.76 -1.35
N HIS A 162 10.52 -16.68 -1.53
CA HIS A 162 9.76 -17.71 -2.21
C HIS A 162 9.30 -17.35 -3.63
N TYR A 163 9.13 -16.05 -3.93
CA TYR A 163 8.62 -15.54 -5.21
C TYR A 163 9.37 -14.27 -5.68
N PRO A 164 10.72 -14.28 -5.66
CA PRO A 164 11.49 -13.08 -6.04
C PRO A 164 11.18 -12.57 -7.43
N GLU A 165 10.84 -13.48 -8.37
CA GLU A 165 10.51 -13.12 -9.76
C GLU A 165 9.22 -12.30 -9.88
N LYS A 166 8.31 -12.39 -8.89
CA LYS A 166 7.05 -11.64 -8.88
C LYS A 166 7.19 -10.22 -8.33
N ILE A 167 8.28 -9.93 -7.62
CA ILE A 167 8.51 -8.66 -6.93
C ILE A 167 9.85 -8.02 -7.31
N THR A 168 10.31 -8.26 -8.53
CA THR A 168 11.56 -7.70 -9.02
C THR A 168 11.32 -6.61 -10.05
N ALA A 169 11.84 -5.42 -9.80
CA ALA A 169 11.90 -4.30 -10.73
C ALA A 169 13.17 -3.48 -10.49
N PRO A 170 13.71 -2.76 -11.50
CA PRO A 170 14.87 -1.91 -11.35
C PRO A 170 14.69 -0.75 -10.35
N TYR A 171 13.47 -0.27 -10.22
CA TYR A 171 13.11 0.84 -9.33
C TYR A 171 11.86 0.50 -8.54
N ALA A 172 11.81 1.01 -7.30
CA ALA A 172 10.62 0.90 -6.45
C ALA A 172 10.28 2.26 -5.82
N ILE A 173 8.99 2.51 -5.63
CA ILE A 173 8.46 3.61 -4.84
C ILE A 173 7.71 2.99 -3.68
N ASN A 174 8.18 3.25 -2.47
CA ASN A 174 7.62 2.78 -1.21
C ASN A 174 7.25 3.96 -0.33
N GLU A 175 6.69 3.69 0.83
CA GLU A 175 6.49 4.66 1.88
C GLU A 175 7.81 5.13 2.49
N GLY A 176 7.73 6.14 3.35
CA GLY A 176 8.89 6.78 3.97
C GLY A 176 9.59 7.77 3.05
N GLY A 177 10.30 8.72 3.64
CA GLY A 177 10.90 9.83 2.89
C GLY A 177 9.87 10.86 2.44
N GLY A 178 10.25 11.68 1.46
CA GLY A 178 9.38 12.71 0.91
C GLY A 178 9.00 13.82 1.90
N GLN A 179 9.61 13.89 3.08
CA GLN A 179 9.34 14.94 4.06
C GLN A 179 9.78 16.29 3.49
N PRO A 180 8.87 17.28 3.47
CA PRO A 180 9.25 18.63 3.05
C PRO A 180 10.22 19.23 4.06
N ALA A 181 11.29 19.83 3.56
CA ALA A 181 12.30 20.51 4.36
C ALA A 181 12.58 21.89 3.76
N ASP A 182 12.85 22.87 4.62
CA ASP A 182 13.37 24.17 4.18
C ASP A 182 14.89 24.04 3.99
N ALA A 183 15.31 24.19 2.76
CA ALA A 183 16.72 24.23 2.39
C ALA A 183 17.09 25.67 1.98
N ALA A 184 17.39 26.52 2.96
CA ALA A 184 17.77 27.92 2.77
C ALA A 184 16.70 28.75 1.98
N GLY A 185 15.44 28.61 2.36
CA GLY A 185 14.30 29.27 1.74
C GLY A 185 13.75 28.60 0.49
N ASN A 186 14.27 27.41 0.14
CA ASN A 186 13.75 26.60 -0.94
C ASN A 186 13.09 25.34 -0.41
N LEU A 187 11.96 24.96 -1.01
CA LEU A 187 11.33 23.69 -0.71
C LEU A 187 12.19 22.53 -1.25
N ALA A 188 12.63 21.67 -0.38
CA ALA A 188 13.32 20.43 -0.71
C ALA A 188 12.56 19.24 -0.12
N TYR A 189 12.76 18.07 -0.69
CA TYR A 189 12.22 16.83 -0.15
C TYR A 189 13.37 15.91 0.28
N VAL A 190 13.23 15.32 1.45
CA VAL A 190 14.21 14.36 1.98
C VAL A 190 14.05 13.03 1.23
N VAL A 191 15.15 12.53 0.70
CA VAL A 191 15.23 11.19 0.09
C VAL A 191 16.11 10.33 0.97
N ASN A 192 15.57 9.20 1.44
CA ASN A 192 16.33 8.23 2.23
C ASN A 192 17.28 7.46 1.32
N LEU A 193 18.54 7.39 1.71
CA LEU A 193 19.56 6.59 0.99
C LEU A 193 19.81 5.23 1.64
N GLY A 194 19.14 4.94 2.75
CA GLY A 194 19.23 3.69 3.49
C GLY A 194 18.39 3.77 4.76
N GLU A 195 18.17 2.65 5.37
CA GLU A 195 17.37 2.53 6.60
C GLU A 195 18.20 1.94 7.74
N LYS A 196 17.80 2.27 8.97
CA LYS A 196 18.38 1.70 10.17
C LYS A 196 17.68 0.39 10.50
N GLY A 197 18.45 -0.59 11.00
CA GLY A 197 17.85 -1.76 11.61
C GLY A 197 17.02 -1.39 12.85
N ARG A 198 15.85 -2.02 13.00
CA ARG A 198 15.00 -1.90 14.19
C ARG A 198 15.41 -2.95 15.22
N LEU A 199 15.61 -2.53 16.46
CA LEU A 199 15.74 -3.41 17.61
C LEU A 199 14.65 -3.03 18.63
N GLN A 200 13.77 -3.96 18.92
CA GLN A 200 12.78 -3.81 19.99
C GLN A 200 13.27 -4.53 21.23
N VAL A 201 13.28 -3.83 22.35
CA VAL A 201 13.67 -4.37 23.66
C VAL A 201 12.49 -4.18 24.59
N GLU A 202 11.99 -5.28 25.17
CA GLU A 202 11.07 -5.23 26.31
C GLU A 202 11.89 -5.21 27.61
N VAL A 203 11.53 -4.29 28.53
CA VAL A 203 12.20 -4.12 29.84
C VAL A 203 11.21 -4.42 30.94
#